data_ae3860850cf84f18ab703a58ee93631c
#
_entry.id   ae3860850cf84f18ab703a58ee93631c
#
_cell.length_a   1.000
_cell.length_b   1.000
_cell.length_c   1.000
_cell.angle_alpha   90.00
_cell.angle_beta   90.00
_cell.angle_gamma   90.00
#
_symmetry.space_group_name_H-M   'P 1'
#
loop_
_entity.id
_entity.type
_entity.pdbx_description
1 polymer ?
#
loop_
_entity_poly.entity_id
_entity_poly.type
_entity_poly.pdbx_seq_one_letter_code
_entity_poly.pdbx_strand_id
1 'polypeptide(L)'
;MGQLLTPTMLTMESDKVTVSQVVPVPCGVVPNPGELDSGPRITLDPPCGSPKDVLTLHGYDLAPNAEISLRWILPEGGLMSIRNIQADENGEINMPLEIRPITAALEGKPAQISFEVSIPTGKVIVDPVLKEVLNAMFVTIFMALIATTIGTIIALPLSFLAASNITRKGKIGTAVYYFVRSFLNFIRSYEPLVLATIFAMIVGFGSPFAGVIALSITTAASLGKMFSEAVESIDSGPIEAVTATGANKLQIVRYAVIPQIVPDFLSFTIYHWDINVRMSTIIGFVGGGGIGYFLSQRINTLQYHQAGTALLFIILVVWALDFLSSEVRKQLI
;
A
#
# COMPACT_ATOMS: atom_id res chain seq x y z
N MET A 1 -16.94 -10.36 9.83
CA MET A 1 -17.40 -9.62 8.63
C MET A 1 -18.07 -8.29 8.97
N GLY A 2 -18.88 -8.18 10.03
CA GLY A 2 -19.52 -6.90 10.40
C GLY A 2 -18.56 -5.72 10.62
N GLN A 3 -17.39 -5.96 11.16
CA GLN A 3 -16.38 -4.92 11.45
C GLN A 3 -15.77 -4.24 10.22
N LEU A 4 -15.75 -4.90 9.06
CA LEU A 4 -15.31 -4.29 7.79
C LEU A 4 -16.29 -3.26 7.25
N LEU A 5 -17.57 -3.36 7.64
CA LEU A 5 -18.64 -2.46 7.20
C LEU A 5 -18.80 -1.22 8.11
N THR A 6 -18.03 -1.13 9.17
CA THR A 6 -18.03 0.00 10.12
C THR A 6 -16.67 0.71 10.10
N PRO A 7 -16.37 1.53 9.07
CA PRO A 7 -15.11 2.26 8.97
C PRO A 7 -14.96 3.28 10.10
N THR A 8 -13.78 3.38 10.69
CA THR A 8 -13.46 4.37 11.71
C THR A 8 -12.97 5.65 11.05
N MET A 9 -13.78 6.70 11.02
CA MET A 9 -13.40 8.03 10.53
C MET A 9 -13.11 9.01 11.66
N LEU A 10 -13.83 8.80 12.77
CA LEU A 10 -13.73 9.61 13.96
C LEU A 10 -13.43 8.70 15.13
N THR A 11 -12.51 9.09 15.98
CA THR A 11 -12.18 8.39 17.24
C THR A 11 -12.19 9.38 18.39
N MET A 12 -12.35 8.88 19.60
CA MET A 12 -12.15 9.71 20.79
C MET A 12 -10.65 9.87 21.02
N GLU A 13 -10.21 11.10 21.22
CA GLU A 13 -8.83 11.36 21.63
C GLU A 13 -8.60 10.63 22.95
N SER A 14 -7.54 9.83 23.00
CA SER A 14 -7.15 9.12 24.21
C SER A 14 -5.72 9.50 24.59
N ASP A 15 -5.53 9.92 25.79
CA ASP A 15 -4.20 10.07 26.37
C ASP A 15 -3.65 8.68 26.68
N LYS A 16 -2.43 8.42 26.26
CA LYS A 16 -1.74 7.15 26.50
C LYS A 16 -0.84 7.29 27.72
N VAL A 17 -1.22 6.61 28.78
CA VAL A 17 -0.39 6.49 29.98
C VAL A 17 0.30 5.14 29.95
N THR A 18 1.64 5.16 29.94
CA THR A 18 2.44 3.93 29.99
C THR A 18 2.96 3.71 31.40
N VAL A 19 2.60 2.59 31.96
CA VAL A 19 3.11 2.13 33.26
C VAL A 19 3.95 0.88 33.05
N SER A 20 5.16 0.85 33.61
CA SER A 20 6.03 -0.32 33.51
C SER A 20 6.45 -0.82 34.88
N GLN A 21 6.45 -2.14 35.05
CA GLN A 21 6.88 -2.82 36.26
C GLN A 21 7.99 -3.82 35.95
N VAL A 22 9.05 -3.80 36.75
CA VAL A 22 10.13 -4.80 36.68
C VAL A 22 9.62 -6.15 37.16
N VAL A 23 9.95 -7.20 36.44
CA VAL A 23 9.64 -8.59 36.80
C VAL A 23 10.95 -9.36 37.01
N PRO A 24 11.32 -9.66 38.25
CA PRO A 24 12.50 -10.47 38.53
C PRO A 24 12.30 -11.93 38.07
N VAL A 25 13.07 -12.35 37.07
CA VAL A 25 13.06 -13.72 36.53
C VAL A 25 14.50 -14.20 36.36
N PRO A 26 15.00 -15.19 37.11
CA PRO A 26 14.39 -15.82 38.29
C PRO A 26 14.36 -14.92 39.52
N CYS A 27 13.64 -15.35 40.56
CA CYS A 27 13.63 -14.65 41.85
C CYS A 27 15.04 -14.44 42.43
N GLY A 28 15.28 -13.23 42.99
CA GLY A 28 16.53 -12.88 43.63
C GLY A 28 17.63 -12.27 42.73
N VAL A 29 17.36 -12.18 41.42
CA VAL A 29 18.33 -11.56 40.47
C VAL A 29 18.31 -10.04 40.55
N VAL A 30 17.17 -9.44 40.92
CA VAL A 30 17.00 -7.99 41.02
C VAL A 30 16.13 -7.68 42.25
N PRO A 31 16.36 -6.58 42.98
CA PRO A 31 15.51 -6.16 44.10
C PRO A 31 14.07 -5.96 43.60
N ASN A 32 13.10 -6.35 44.43
CA ASN A 32 11.68 -6.08 44.13
C ASN A 32 11.47 -4.56 43.98
N PRO A 33 10.75 -4.12 42.95
CA PRO A 33 10.41 -2.72 42.81
C PRO A 33 9.51 -2.27 43.94
N GLY A 34 9.75 -1.08 44.48
CA GLY A 34 8.88 -0.47 45.50
C GLY A 34 7.47 -0.20 44.95
N GLU A 35 6.47 -0.22 45.84
CA GLU A 35 5.10 0.15 45.49
C GLU A 35 5.02 1.63 45.09
N LEU A 36 4.32 1.92 44.00
CA LEU A 36 3.95 3.28 43.63
C LEU A 36 2.74 3.75 44.43
N ASP A 37 2.85 4.90 45.11
CA ASP A 37 1.89 5.40 46.07
C ASP A 37 0.57 5.96 45.48
N SER A 38 0.48 6.23 44.18
CA SER A 38 -0.74 6.78 43.52
C SER A 38 -0.77 6.65 42.02
N GLY A 39 -1.95 6.46 41.43
CA GLY A 39 -2.22 6.37 40.01
C GLY A 39 -2.24 4.93 39.44
N PRO A 40 -2.39 4.80 38.12
CA PRO A 40 -2.43 3.48 37.48
C PRO A 40 -1.20 2.65 37.83
N ARG A 41 -1.41 1.47 38.37
CA ARG A 41 -0.34 0.59 38.85
C ARG A 41 -0.60 -0.87 38.52
N ILE A 42 0.52 -1.60 38.42
CA ILE A 42 0.53 -3.06 38.23
C ILE A 42 1.17 -3.69 39.44
N THR A 43 0.57 -4.77 39.93
CA THR A 43 1.21 -5.66 40.89
C THR A 43 1.19 -7.09 40.36
N LEU A 44 2.16 -7.89 40.83
CA LEU A 44 2.29 -9.29 40.48
C LEU A 44 2.26 -10.15 41.72
N ASP A 45 1.48 -11.20 41.70
CA ASP A 45 1.41 -12.18 42.78
C ASP A 45 1.67 -13.60 42.22
N PRO A 46 2.77 -14.26 42.65
CA PRO A 46 3.90 -13.74 43.41
C PRO A 46 4.72 -12.68 42.69
N PRO A 47 5.49 -11.79 43.37
CA PRO A 47 6.20 -10.66 42.78
C PRO A 47 7.41 -11.06 41.91
N CYS A 48 7.79 -12.31 41.91
CA CYS A 48 8.84 -12.87 41.05
C CYS A 48 8.50 -14.32 40.71
N GLY A 49 9.19 -14.89 39.69
CA GLY A 49 8.96 -16.28 39.30
C GLY A 49 10.09 -16.84 38.45
N SER A 50 9.99 -18.13 38.14
CA SER A 50 10.87 -18.83 37.19
C SER A 50 10.20 -18.99 35.83
N PRO A 51 10.97 -19.23 34.75
CA PRO A 51 10.39 -19.53 33.45
C PRO A 51 9.39 -20.69 33.51
N LYS A 52 8.20 -20.50 32.93
CA LYS A 52 6.98 -21.34 32.93
C LYS A 52 6.08 -21.21 34.16
N ASP A 53 6.46 -20.46 35.19
CA ASP A 53 5.54 -20.14 36.27
C ASP A 53 4.41 -19.24 35.76
N VAL A 54 3.25 -19.35 36.41
CA VAL A 54 2.10 -18.50 36.14
C VAL A 54 1.95 -17.56 37.33
N LEU A 55 2.10 -16.26 37.08
CA LEU A 55 1.86 -15.19 38.04
C LEU A 55 0.46 -14.65 37.82
N THR A 56 -0.15 -14.05 38.84
CA THR A 56 -1.35 -13.27 38.67
C THR A 56 -0.99 -11.79 38.54
N LEU A 57 -1.40 -11.17 37.44
CA LEU A 57 -1.24 -9.75 37.20
C LEU A 57 -2.49 -9.02 37.67
N HIS A 58 -2.32 -8.06 38.58
CA HIS A 58 -3.36 -7.17 39.07
C HIS A 58 -3.05 -5.75 38.59
N GLY A 59 -4.01 -5.09 37.95
CA GLY A 59 -3.97 -3.67 37.60
C GLY A 59 -4.98 -2.92 38.45
N TYR A 60 -4.59 -1.76 39.00
CA TYR A 60 -5.41 -0.90 39.84
C TYR A 60 -5.40 0.55 39.35
N ASP A 61 -6.41 1.32 39.74
CA ASP A 61 -6.57 2.74 39.47
C ASP A 61 -6.59 3.07 37.96
N LEU A 62 -7.16 2.17 37.17
CA LEU A 62 -7.36 2.35 35.73
C LEU A 62 -8.69 3.04 35.45
N ALA A 63 -8.83 3.68 34.31
CA ALA A 63 -10.15 4.19 33.93
C ALA A 63 -11.12 3.01 33.65
N PRO A 64 -12.38 3.10 34.09
CA PRO A 64 -13.40 2.07 33.82
C PRO A 64 -13.49 1.76 32.31
N ASN A 65 -13.52 0.49 31.96
CA ASN A 65 -13.58 0.01 30.56
C ASN A 65 -12.44 0.49 29.67
N ALA A 66 -11.31 0.96 30.22
CA ALA A 66 -10.16 1.40 29.45
C ALA A 66 -9.55 0.25 28.64
N GLU A 67 -9.18 0.51 27.38
CA GLU A 67 -8.40 -0.44 26.58
C GLU A 67 -6.94 -0.40 27.00
N ILE A 68 -6.38 -1.58 27.24
CA ILE A 68 -5.02 -1.74 27.74
C ILE A 68 -4.25 -2.68 26.84
N SER A 69 -3.10 -2.20 26.36
CA SER A 69 -2.17 -3.01 25.61
C SER A 69 -1.05 -3.49 26.52
N LEU A 70 -1.02 -4.79 26.80
CA LEU A 70 -0.02 -5.44 27.63
C LEU A 70 1.17 -5.90 26.78
N ARG A 71 2.38 -5.53 27.23
CA ARG A 71 3.63 -5.87 26.51
C ARG A 71 4.75 -6.26 27.48
N TRP A 72 5.59 -7.20 27.07
CA TRP A 72 6.88 -7.41 27.69
C TRP A 72 7.93 -6.49 27.07
N ILE A 73 8.71 -5.84 27.91
CA ILE A 73 10.01 -5.24 27.53
C ILE A 73 11.08 -6.26 27.90
N LEU A 74 11.70 -6.84 26.89
CA LEU A 74 12.71 -7.88 27.08
C LEU A 74 14.03 -7.28 27.59
N PRO A 75 14.89 -8.06 28.25
CA PRO A 75 16.18 -7.60 28.75
C PRO A 75 17.07 -6.99 27.66
N GLU A 76 16.93 -7.45 26.43
CA GLU A 76 17.65 -6.94 25.24
C GLU A 76 17.03 -5.65 24.65
N GLY A 77 15.93 -5.14 25.23
CA GLY A 77 15.22 -3.95 24.75
C GLY A 77 14.13 -4.23 23.70
N GLY A 78 13.89 -5.49 23.35
CA GLY A 78 12.80 -5.88 22.44
C GLY A 78 11.42 -5.75 23.11
N LEU A 79 10.40 -5.42 22.31
CA LEU A 79 9.00 -5.39 22.76
C LEU A 79 8.27 -6.65 22.27
N MET A 80 7.60 -7.35 23.19
CA MET A 80 6.77 -8.51 22.86
C MET A 80 5.33 -8.27 23.36
N SER A 81 4.37 -8.19 22.43
CA SER A 81 2.95 -8.06 22.79
C SER A 81 2.45 -9.31 23.48
N ILE A 82 1.71 -9.14 24.56
CA ILE A 82 1.06 -10.22 25.31
C ILE A 82 -0.39 -10.34 24.86
N ARG A 83 -1.19 -9.30 25.14
CA ARG A 83 -2.62 -9.26 24.87
C ARG A 83 -3.16 -7.83 24.97
N ASN A 84 -4.27 -7.56 24.27
CA ASN A 84 -5.10 -6.40 24.53
C ASN A 84 -6.26 -6.85 25.41
N ILE A 85 -6.51 -6.13 26.49
CA ILE A 85 -7.55 -6.41 27.49
C ILE A 85 -8.31 -5.13 27.80
N GLN A 86 -9.49 -5.27 28.40
CA GLN A 86 -10.24 -4.13 28.94
C GLN A 86 -10.26 -4.22 30.46
N ALA A 87 -10.13 -3.07 31.15
CA ALA A 87 -10.40 -2.95 32.55
C ALA A 87 -11.89 -3.23 32.82
N ASP A 88 -12.20 -3.70 34.01
CA ASP A 88 -13.57 -3.88 34.45
C ASP A 88 -14.27 -2.52 34.74
N GLU A 89 -15.54 -2.59 35.21
CA GLU A 89 -16.33 -1.39 35.60
C GLU A 89 -15.71 -0.63 36.76
N ASN A 90 -14.86 -1.27 37.57
CA ASN A 90 -14.18 -0.68 38.72
C ASN A 90 -12.78 -0.13 38.35
N GLY A 91 -12.33 -0.32 37.10
CA GLY A 91 -10.98 0.05 36.69
C GLY A 91 -9.91 -0.92 37.17
N GLU A 92 -10.25 -2.19 37.36
CA GLU A 92 -9.32 -3.24 37.80
C GLU A 92 -9.10 -4.28 36.69
N ILE A 93 -7.94 -4.94 36.75
CA ILE A 93 -7.59 -6.08 35.92
C ILE A 93 -7.09 -7.19 36.81
N ASN A 94 -7.51 -8.41 36.49
CA ASN A 94 -6.99 -9.61 37.13
C ASN A 94 -6.83 -10.71 36.07
N MET A 95 -5.60 -11.12 35.81
CA MET A 95 -5.34 -12.13 34.80
C MET A 95 -4.11 -12.97 35.09
N PRO A 96 -4.12 -14.26 34.71
CA PRO A 96 -2.93 -15.10 34.76
C PRO A 96 -1.93 -14.69 33.70
N LEU A 97 -0.66 -14.64 34.06
CA LEU A 97 0.46 -14.29 33.21
C LEU A 97 1.51 -15.39 33.27
N GLU A 98 1.77 -16.07 32.16
CA GLU A 98 2.82 -17.08 32.06
C GLU A 98 4.17 -16.42 31.77
N ILE A 99 5.17 -16.75 32.58
CA ILE A 99 6.57 -16.33 32.40
C ILE A 99 7.21 -17.16 31.28
N ARG A 100 7.55 -16.52 30.19
CA ARG A 100 8.23 -17.19 29.07
C ARG A 100 9.75 -17.23 29.30
N PRO A 101 10.47 -18.27 28.82
CA PRO A 101 11.93 -18.36 28.98
C PRO A 101 12.70 -17.14 28.46
N ILE A 102 12.20 -16.48 27.42
CA ILE A 102 12.81 -15.29 26.82
C ILE A 102 12.79 -14.05 27.75
N THR A 103 11.99 -14.08 28.83
CA THR A 103 11.91 -12.99 29.81
C THR A 103 12.90 -13.15 30.96
N ALA A 104 13.72 -14.22 30.96
CA ALA A 104 14.78 -14.39 31.97
C ALA A 104 15.79 -13.23 31.89
N ALA A 105 16.23 -12.77 33.06
CA ALA A 105 17.21 -11.69 33.16
C ALA A 105 18.47 -12.02 32.38
N LEU A 106 18.97 -11.09 31.59
CA LEU A 106 20.20 -11.20 30.84
C LEU A 106 21.21 -10.14 31.33
N GLU A 107 22.43 -10.56 31.66
CA GLU A 107 23.48 -9.65 32.14
C GLU A 107 23.05 -8.73 33.32
N GLY A 108 22.16 -9.22 34.19
CA GLY A 108 21.63 -8.46 35.33
C GLY A 108 20.52 -7.46 34.97
N LYS A 109 20.10 -7.41 33.71
CA LYS A 109 18.97 -6.61 33.28
C LYS A 109 17.69 -7.45 33.35
N PRO A 110 16.66 -7.05 34.14
CA PRO A 110 15.40 -7.77 34.22
C PRO A 110 14.48 -7.42 33.05
N ALA A 111 13.56 -8.32 32.75
CA ALA A 111 12.43 -7.98 31.92
C ALA A 111 11.48 -7.03 32.66
N GLN A 112 10.71 -6.26 31.93
CA GLN A 112 9.65 -5.41 32.47
C GLN A 112 8.32 -5.75 31.79
N ILE A 113 7.25 -5.67 32.55
CA ILE A 113 5.90 -5.61 32.00
C ILE A 113 5.52 -4.14 31.84
N SER A 114 5.04 -3.82 30.68
CA SER A 114 4.51 -2.49 30.38
C SER A 114 3.06 -2.63 29.97
N PHE A 115 2.19 -1.79 30.50
CA PHE A 115 0.87 -1.60 29.94
C PHE A 115 0.66 -0.15 29.52
N GLU A 116 0.08 0.01 28.38
CA GLU A 116 -0.32 1.27 27.79
C GLU A 116 -1.84 1.39 27.98
N VAL A 117 -2.25 2.30 28.84
CA VAL A 117 -3.67 2.60 29.12
C VAL A 117 -4.09 3.73 28.22
N SER A 118 -5.16 3.54 27.44
CA SER A 118 -5.78 4.58 26.65
C SER A 118 -6.95 5.17 27.42
N ILE A 119 -6.80 6.41 27.91
CA ILE A 119 -7.83 7.14 28.68
C ILE A 119 -8.55 8.07 27.71
N PRO A 120 -9.85 7.88 27.41
CA PRO A 120 -10.59 8.75 26.52
C PRO A 120 -10.73 10.17 27.12
N THR A 121 -10.28 11.20 26.43
CA THR A 121 -10.36 12.61 26.86
C THR A 121 -11.72 13.25 26.56
N GLY A 122 -12.64 12.50 25.91
CA GLY A 122 -13.97 12.99 25.53
C GLY A 122 -14.00 13.91 24.29
N LYS A 123 -12.84 14.25 23.70
CA LYS A 123 -12.79 14.99 22.43
C LYS A 123 -12.86 14.03 21.26
N VAL A 124 -13.75 14.33 20.31
CA VAL A 124 -13.81 13.60 19.04
C VAL A 124 -12.77 14.18 18.11
N ILE A 125 -11.83 13.36 17.69
CA ILE A 125 -10.78 13.72 16.72
C ILE A 125 -10.90 12.86 15.46
N VAL A 126 -10.34 13.37 14.37
CA VAL A 126 -10.19 12.57 13.15
C VAL A 126 -9.22 11.43 13.45
N ASP A 127 -9.64 10.20 13.14
CA ASP A 127 -8.80 9.03 13.40
C ASP A 127 -7.45 9.17 12.67
N PRO A 128 -6.31 8.99 13.35
CA PRO A 128 -4.98 9.01 12.73
C PRO A 128 -4.87 8.07 11.54
N VAL A 129 -5.59 6.96 11.56
CA VAL A 129 -5.69 5.98 10.46
C VAL A 129 -6.19 6.64 9.16
N LEU A 130 -7.09 7.61 9.26
CA LEU A 130 -7.57 8.33 8.07
C LEU A 130 -6.42 9.05 7.35
N LYS A 131 -5.50 9.65 8.08
CA LYS A 131 -4.32 10.31 7.50
C LYS A 131 -3.39 9.28 6.83
N GLU A 132 -3.20 8.12 7.45
CA GLU A 132 -2.41 7.02 6.87
C GLU A 132 -3.06 6.49 5.59
N VAL A 133 -4.38 6.29 5.59
CA VAL A 133 -5.17 5.85 4.43
C VAL A 133 -5.07 6.87 3.29
N LEU A 134 -5.24 8.16 3.57
CA LEU A 134 -5.11 9.22 2.56
C LEU A 134 -3.70 9.25 1.97
N ASN A 135 -2.67 9.18 2.81
CA ASN A 135 -1.29 9.16 2.34
C ASN A 135 -1.00 7.93 1.47
N ALA A 136 -1.44 6.75 1.89
CA ALA A 136 -1.31 5.51 1.13
C ALA A 136 -2.07 5.58 -0.21
N MET A 137 -3.24 6.25 -0.23
CA MET A 137 -4.00 6.47 -1.46
C MET A 137 -3.30 7.43 -2.41
N PHE A 138 -2.72 8.52 -1.91
CA PHE A 138 -1.88 9.40 -2.72
C PHE A 138 -0.71 8.65 -3.35
N VAL A 139 0.00 7.84 -2.58
CA VAL A 139 1.09 6.99 -3.10
C VAL A 139 0.59 6.10 -4.22
N THR A 140 -0.58 5.47 -4.10
CA THR A 140 -1.18 4.60 -5.12
C THR A 140 -1.48 5.37 -6.41
N ILE A 141 -2.07 6.56 -6.32
CA ILE A 141 -2.38 7.41 -7.48
C ILE A 141 -1.08 7.86 -8.17
N PHE A 142 -0.08 8.30 -7.41
CA PHE A 142 1.22 8.70 -7.97
C PHE A 142 1.96 7.53 -8.62
N MET A 143 1.91 6.33 -8.04
CA MET A 143 2.45 5.11 -8.67
C MET A 143 1.84 4.89 -10.06
N ALA A 144 0.51 4.96 -10.16
CA ALA A 144 -0.19 4.78 -11.41
C ALA A 144 0.16 5.86 -12.45
N LEU A 145 0.24 7.13 -12.02
CA LEU A 145 0.62 8.26 -12.87
C LEU A 145 2.04 8.10 -13.41
N ILE A 146 3.01 7.84 -12.56
CA ILE A 146 4.41 7.68 -12.93
C ILE A 146 4.57 6.47 -13.86
N ALA A 147 3.96 5.34 -13.51
CA ALA A 147 4.01 4.13 -14.31
C ALA A 147 3.41 4.34 -15.71
N THR A 148 2.26 5.00 -15.81
CA THR A 148 1.63 5.31 -17.09
C THR A 148 2.47 6.27 -17.91
N THR A 149 3.05 7.31 -17.28
CA THR A 149 3.91 8.28 -17.96
C THR A 149 5.16 7.61 -18.53
N ILE A 150 5.87 6.81 -17.72
CA ILE A 150 7.05 6.06 -18.17
C ILE A 150 6.66 5.07 -19.27
N GLY A 151 5.57 4.34 -19.06
CA GLY A 151 5.04 3.39 -20.04
C GLY A 151 4.70 4.05 -21.38
N THR A 152 4.06 5.23 -21.37
CA THR A 152 3.75 6.01 -22.57
C THR A 152 5.00 6.49 -23.28
N ILE A 153 5.99 7.03 -22.57
CA ILE A 153 7.25 7.49 -23.15
C ILE A 153 7.97 6.35 -23.87
N ILE A 154 7.97 5.15 -23.29
CA ILE A 154 8.57 3.95 -23.90
C ILE A 154 7.71 3.44 -25.06
N ALA A 155 6.39 3.49 -24.94
CA ALA A 155 5.45 3.02 -25.95
C ALA A 155 5.52 3.83 -27.24
N LEU A 156 5.76 5.13 -27.17
CA LEU A 156 5.82 6.01 -28.33
C LEU A 156 6.82 5.53 -29.40
N PRO A 157 8.13 5.37 -29.15
CA PRO A 157 9.04 4.87 -30.15
C PRO A 157 8.75 3.43 -30.56
N LEU A 158 8.34 2.57 -29.64
CA LEU A 158 8.02 1.17 -29.93
C LEU A 158 6.80 1.04 -30.86
N SER A 159 5.83 1.93 -30.76
CA SER A 159 4.63 1.91 -31.59
C SER A 159 4.95 2.14 -33.06
N PHE A 160 5.83 3.10 -33.36
CA PHE A 160 6.26 3.35 -34.75
C PHE A 160 7.08 2.18 -35.33
N LEU A 161 7.89 1.51 -34.51
CA LEU A 161 8.62 0.31 -34.93
C LEU A 161 7.68 -0.90 -35.13
N ALA A 162 6.58 -0.94 -34.40
CA ALA A 162 5.57 -1.99 -34.48
C ALA A 162 4.48 -1.73 -35.53
N ALA A 163 4.44 -0.56 -36.16
CA ALA A 163 3.49 -0.21 -37.21
C ALA A 163 3.91 -0.77 -38.58
N SER A 164 3.02 -1.56 -39.21
CA SER A 164 3.30 -2.24 -40.48
C SER A 164 3.48 -1.28 -41.65
N ASN A 165 2.69 -0.21 -41.70
CA ASN A 165 2.70 0.82 -42.74
C ASN A 165 4.02 1.62 -42.78
N ILE A 166 4.72 1.71 -41.64
CA ILE A 166 5.99 2.43 -41.51
C ILE A 166 7.17 1.47 -41.67
N THR A 167 7.18 0.37 -40.94
CA THR A 167 8.39 -0.45 -40.70
C THR A 167 8.51 -1.60 -41.67
N ARG A 168 7.44 -2.17 -42.26
CA ARG A 168 7.52 -3.29 -43.23
C ARG A 168 8.05 -2.91 -44.63
N LYS A 169 9.07 -2.06 -44.66
CA LYS A 169 9.73 -1.67 -45.91
C LYS A 169 11.06 -2.43 -46.06
N GLY A 170 11.09 -3.42 -46.94
CA GLY A 170 12.27 -4.26 -47.18
C GLY A 170 12.47 -5.37 -46.14
N LYS A 171 13.49 -6.22 -46.35
CA LYS A 171 13.73 -7.42 -45.50
C LYS A 171 14.09 -7.07 -44.06
N ILE A 172 14.92 -6.05 -43.83
CA ILE A 172 15.35 -5.62 -42.49
C ILE A 172 14.15 -5.03 -41.71
N GLY A 173 13.39 -4.12 -42.35
CA GLY A 173 12.21 -3.54 -41.71
C GLY A 173 11.17 -4.58 -41.34
N THR A 174 10.93 -5.57 -42.19
CA THR A 174 10.04 -6.68 -41.89
C THR A 174 10.52 -7.51 -40.68
N ALA A 175 11.83 -7.77 -40.58
CA ALA A 175 12.39 -8.47 -39.40
C ALA A 175 12.21 -7.65 -38.12
N VAL A 176 12.49 -6.35 -38.15
CA VAL A 176 12.29 -5.44 -36.99
C VAL A 176 10.82 -5.41 -36.59
N TYR A 177 9.89 -5.29 -37.52
CA TYR A 177 8.45 -5.31 -37.26
C TYR A 177 8.03 -6.57 -36.51
N TYR A 178 8.37 -7.75 -37.05
CA TYR A 178 7.99 -9.01 -36.40
C TYR A 178 8.65 -9.18 -35.04
N PHE A 179 9.91 -8.79 -34.90
CA PHE A 179 10.61 -8.86 -33.61
C PHE A 179 9.93 -7.98 -32.54
N VAL A 180 9.71 -6.68 -32.85
CA VAL A 180 9.11 -5.74 -31.89
C VAL A 180 7.68 -6.15 -31.56
N ARG A 181 6.88 -6.54 -32.56
CA ARG A 181 5.49 -6.95 -32.34
C ARG A 181 5.39 -8.24 -31.53
N SER A 182 6.26 -9.21 -31.76
CA SER A 182 6.35 -10.42 -30.95
C SER A 182 6.79 -10.12 -29.52
N PHE A 183 7.76 -9.23 -29.35
CA PHE A 183 8.25 -8.78 -28.05
C PHE A 183 7.14 -8.09 -27.23
N LEU A 184 6.40 -7.15 -27.85
CA LEU A 184 5.27 -6.50 -27.21
C LEU A 184 4.18 -7.51 -26.80
N ASN A 185 3.85 -8.47 -27.67
CA ASN A 185 2.88 -9.52 -27.38
C ASN A 185 3.36 -10.42 -26.24
N PHE A 186 4.66 -10.75 -26.19
CA PHE A 186 5.25 -11.55 -25.14
C PHE A 186 5.14 -10.85 -23.76
N ILE A 187 5.54 -9.57 -23.70
CA ILE A 187 5.42 -8.80 -22.44
C ILE A 187 3.95 -8.67 -21.99
N ARG A 188 3.01 -8.45 -22.92
CA ARG A 188 1.57 -8.37 -22.63
C ARG A 188 0.96 -9.68 -22.12
N SER A 189 1.59 -10.83 -22.35
CA SER A 189 1.10 -12.09 -21.82
C SER A 189 1.37 -12.26 -20.33
N TYR A 190 2.23 -11.43 -19.76
CA TYR A 190 2.48 -11.45 -18.31
C TYR A 190 1.45 -10.61 -17.57
N GLU A 191 0.91 -11.19 -16.49
CA GLU A 191 0.05 -10.48 -15.56
C GLU A 191 0.88 -9.46 -14.76
N PRO A 192 0.46 -8.18 -14.66
CA PRO A 192 1.19 -7.16 -13.89
C PRO A 192 1.48 -7.56 -12.44
N LEU A 193 0.58 -8.34 -11.84
CA LEU A 193 0.70 -8.85 -10.48
C LEU A 193 1.93 -9.76 -10.32
N VAL A 194 2.18 -10.65 -11.27
CA VAL A 194 3.33 -11.57 -11.25
C VAL A 194 4.64 -10.79 -11.35
N LEU A 195 4.71 -9.83 -12.27
CA LEU A 195 5.89 -8.96 -12.40
C LEU A 195 6.12 -8.14 -11.13
N ALA A 196 5.06 -7.59 -10.54
CA ALA A 196 5.17 -6.82 -9.31
C ALA A 196 5.70 -7.67 -8.14
N THR A 197 5.27 -8.92 -8.03
CA THR A 197 5.77 -9.85 -7.00
C THR A 197 7.27 -10.10 -7.17
N ILE A 198 7.73 -10.33 -8.40
CA ILE A 198 9.15 -10.54 -8.70
C ILE A 198 9.96 -9.28 -8.31
N PHE A 199 9.51 -8.10 -8.72
CA PHE A 199 10.20 -6.86 -8.36
C PHE A 199 10.14 -6.54 -6.88
N ALA A 200 9.04 -6.87 -6.17
CA ALA A 200 8.94 -6.71 -4.72
C ALA A 200 9.97 -7.59 -3.98
N MET A 201 10.28 -8.77 -4.49
CA MET A 201 11.34 -9.61 -3.92
C MET A 201 12.75 -9.01 -4.10
N ILE A 202 12.97 -8.23 -5.16
CA ILE A 202 14.28 -7.62 -5.47
C ILE A 202 14.45 -6.29 -4.74
N VAL A 203 13.43 -5.44 -4.76
CA VAL A 203 13.48 -4.06 -4.24
C VAL A 203 13.09 -3.99 -2.76
N GLY A 204 12.32 -4.96 -2.28
CA GLY A 204 11.77 -5.03 -0.93
C GLY A 204 10.24 -4.92 -0.91
N PHE A 205 9.63 -5.73 -0.05
CA PHE A 205 8.17 -5.73 0.14
C PHE A 205 7.70 -4.38 0.73
N GLY A 206 6.57 -3.89 0.21
CA GLY A 206 5.99 -2.61 0.60
C GLY A 206 6.57 -1.41 -0.15
N SER A 207 7.55 -1.62 -1.03
CA SER A 207 8.15 -0.55 -1.83
C SER A 207 7.27 -0.18 -3.04
N PRO A 208 6.80 1.08 -3.13
CA PRO A 208 6.05 1.57 -4.29
C PRO A 208 6.81 1.44 -5.61
N PHE A 209 8.14 1.41 -5.53
CA PHE A 209 8.99 1.33 -6.71
C PHE A 209 8.83 0.00 -7.47
N ALA A 210 8.62 -1.11 -6.77
CA ALA A 210 8.33 -2.40 -7.38
C ALA A 210 7.06 -2.37 -8.25
N GLY A 211 5.99 -1.74 -7.73
CA GLY A 211 4.75 -1.55 -8.46
C GLY A 211 4.92 -0.64 -9.69
N VAL A 212 5.65 0.46 -9.55
CA VAL A 212 5.94 1.37 -10.67
C VAL A 212 6.66 0.65 -11.81
N ILE A 213 7.69 -0.14 -11.53
CA ILE A 213 8.44 -0.87 -12.57
C ILE A 213 7.52 -1.86 -13.27
N ALA A 214 6.79 -2.68 -12.53
CA ALA A 214 5.91 -3.70 -13.09
C ALA A 214 4.84 -3.08 -14.01
N LEU A 215 4.16 -2.04 -13.52
CA LEU A 215 3.14 -1.33 -14.28
C LEU A 215 3.73 -0.59 -15.49
N SER A 216 4.91 0.01 -15.39
CA SER A 216 5.55 0.70 -16.52
C SER A 216 5.84 -0.26 -17.67
N ILE A 217 6.37 -1.45 -17.38
CA ILE A 217 6.69 -2.47 -18.38
C ILE A 217 5.43 -2.95 -19.09
N THR A 218 4.40 -3.31 -18.34
CA THR A 218 3.14 -3.82 -18.92
C THR A 218 2.38 -2.74 -19.67
N THR A 219 2.38 -1.51 -19.17
CA THR A 219 1.76 -0.36 -19.82
C THR A 219 2.50 -0.02 -21.12
N ALA A 220 3.83 -0.02 -21.12
CA ALA A 220 4.63 0.23 -22.34
C ALA A 220 4.31 -0.79 -23.44
N ALA A 221 4.17 -2.07 -23.09
CA ALA A 221 3.83 -3.11 -24.06
C ALA A 221 2.38 -2.98 -24.56
N SER A 222 1.43 -2.67 -23.69
CA SER A 222 0.02 -2.53 -24.04
C SER A 222 -0.22 -1.28 -24.89
N LEU A 223 0.28 -0.12 -24.45
CA LEU A 223 0.18 1.13 -25.20
C LEU A 223 0.97 1.06 -26.51
N GLY A 224 2.15 0.45 -26.50
CA GLY A 224 2.98 0.30 -27.72
C GLY A 224 2.22 -0.45 -28.82
N LYS A 225 1.45 -1.47 -28.46
CA LYS A 225 0.59 -2.17 -29.41
C LYS A 225 -0.62 -1.33 -29.83
N MET A 226 -1.36 -0.74 -28.91
CA MET A 226 -2.54 0.09 -29.20
C MET A 226 -2.15 1.30 -30.07
N PHE A 227 -1.07 1.96 -29.76
CA PHE A 227 -0.55 3.07 -30.57
C PHE A 227 -0.11 2.61 -31.96
N SER A 228 0.49 1.42 -32.08
CA SER A 228 0.86 0.90 -33.41
C SER A 228 -0.37 0.62 -34.27
N GLU A 229 -1.45 0.14 -33.69
CA GLU A 229 -2.73 -0.10 -34.36
C GLU A 229 -3.40 1.22 -34.78
N ALA A 230 -3.33 2.26 -33.94
CA ALA A 230 -3.79 3.61 -34.30
C ALA A 230 -2.97 4.22 -35.46
N VAL A 231 -1.65 4.02 -35.46
CA VAL A 231 -0.80 4.46 -36.56
C VAL A 231 -1.09 3.69 -37.88
N GLU A 232 -1.48 2.41 -37.74
CA GLU A 232 -1.84 1.60 -38.93
C GLU A 232 -3.22 1.99 -39.49
N SER A 233 -4.12 2.54 -38.70
CA SER A 233 -5.50 2.92 -39.09
C SER A 233 -5.66 4.34 -39.60
N ILE A 234 -4.57 5.09 -39.77
CA ILE A 234 -4.58 6.47 -40.28
C ILE A 234 -5.25 6.53 -41.68
N ASP A 235 -6.17 7.49 -41.87
CA ASP A 235 -6.76 7.76 -43.19
C ASP A 235 -5.74 8.37 -44.15
N SER A 236 -5.68 7.83 -45.37
CA SER A 236 -4.77 8.29 -46.40
C SER A 236 -5.22 9.63 -47.03
N GLY A 237 -6.50 9.97 -46.97
CA GLY A 237 -7.04 11.18 -47.59
C GLY A 237 -6.34 12.48 -47.19
N PRO A 238 -6.24 12.80 -45.89
CA PRO A 238 -5.48 13.96 -45.41
C PRO A 238 -3.99 13.93 -45.83
N ILE A 239 -3.36 12.74 -45.87
CA ILE A 239 -1.96 12.57 -46.28
C ILE A 239 -1.81 12.92 -47.74
N GLU A 240 -2.69 12.41 -48.61
CA GLU A 240 -2.70 12.69 -50.05
C GLU A 240 -2.97 14.16 -50.33
N ALA A 241 -3.94 14.77 -49.65
CA ALA A 241 -4.28 16.18 -49.79
C ALA A 241 -3.09 17.09 -49.45
N VAL A 242 -2.40 16.85 -48.32
CA VAL A 242 -1.21 17.64 -47.95
C VAL A 242 -0.04 17.37 -48.90
N THR A 243 0.12 16.14 -49.37
CA THR A 243 1.15 15.80 -50.33
C THR A 243 0.94 16.52 -51.67
N ALA A 244 -0.31 16.64 -52.15
CA ALA A 244 -0.67 17.33 -53.36
C ALA A 244 -0.30 18.83 -53.38
N THR A 245 -0.16 19.45 -52.19
CA THR A 245 0.33 20.85 -52.08
C THR A 245 1.83 21.00 -52.24
N GLY A 246 2.57 19.91 -52.47
CA GLY A 246 4.04 19.92 -52.55
C GLY A 246 4.74 19.93 -51.18
N ALA A 247 4.02 19.58 -50.10
CA ALA A 247 4.58 19.54 -48.75
C ALA A 247 5.70 18.52 -48.60
N ASN A 248 6.74 18.84 -47.83
CA ASN A 248 7.79 17.91 -47.50
C ASN A 248 7.33 16.88 -46.42
N LYS A 249 8.12 15.81 -46.22
CA LYS A 249 7.78 14.71 -45.32
C LYS A 249 7.47 15.17 -43.88
N LEU A 250 8.19 16.17 -43.34
CA LEU A 250 7.97 16.72 -42.02
C LEU A 250 6.62 17.48 -41.92
N GLN A 251 6.27 18.22 -42.99
CA GLN A 251 4.99 18.91 -43.09
C GLN A 251 3.83 17.91 -43.18
N ILE A 252 3.97 16.83 -43.94
CA ILE A 252 2.97 15.76 -44.01
C ILE A 252 2.74 15.13 -42.61
N VAL A 253 3.83 14.80 -41.92
CA VAL A 253 3.72 14.24 -40.55
C VAL A 253 3.02 15.23 -39.64
N ARG A 254 3.41 16.51 -39.65
CA ARG A 254 2.88 17.53 -38.75
C ARG A 254 1.41 17.87 -39.02
N TYR A 255 0.99 17.95 -40.25
CA TYR A 255 -0.33 18.47 -40.63
C TYR A 255 -1.35 17.39 -41.01
N ALA A 256 -0.90 16.19 -41.40
CA ALA A 256 -1.79 15.11 -41.77
C ALA A 256 -1.77 13.93 -40.78
N VAL A 257 -0.59 13.54 -40.27
CA VAL A 257 -0.46 12.35 -39.40
C VAL A 257 -0.71 12.69 -37.93
N ILE A 258 0.04 13.65 -37.36
CA ILE A 258 -0.07 13.99 -35.91
C ILE A 258 -1.50 14.34 -35.48
N PRO A 259 -2.27 15.17 -36.24
CA PRO A 259 -3.64 15.49 -35.82
C PRO A 259 -4.57 14.28 -35.73
N GLN A 260 -4.30 13.22 -36.48
CA GLN A 260 -5.11 11.99 -36.46
C GLN A 260 -4.73 11.08 -35.27
N ILE A 261 -3.44 10.93 -34.95
CA ILE A 261 -2.98 9.97 -33.93
C ILE A 261 -3.01 10.52 -32.51
N VAL A 262 -2.85 11.84 -32.31
CA VAL A 262 -2.75 12.44 -30.97
C VAL A 262 -4.01 12.24 -30.13
N PRO A 263 -5.24 12.45 -30.65
CA PRO A 263 -6.46 12.19 -29.88
C PRO A 263 -6.54 10.74 -29.39
N ASP A 264 -6.23 9.76 -30.24
CA ASP A 264 -6.22 8.35 -29.90
C ASP A 264 -5.17 8.02 -28.84
N PHE A 265 -3.95 8.55 -29.02
CA PHE A 265 -2.85 8.33 -28.06
C PHE A 265 -3.18 8.88 -26.68
N LEU A 266 -3.76 10.08 -26.60
CA LEU A 266 -4.20 10.67 -25.35
C LEU A 266 -5.34 9.84 -24.72
N SER A 267 -6.31 9.43 -25.51
CA SER A 267 -7.45 8.62 -25.05
C SER A 267 -6.95 7.28 -24.46
N PHE A 268 -6.06 6.58 -25.16
CA PHE A 268 -5.48 5.33 -24.67
C PHE A 268 -4.59 5.52 -23.42
N THR A 269 -3.84 6.62 -23.34
CA THR A 269 -3.02 6.94 -22.18
C THR A 269 -3.88 7.18 -20.95
N ILE A 270 -4.95 7.97 -21.06
CA ILE A 270 -5.91 8.23 -19.96
C ILE A 270 -6.61 6.93 -19.54
N TYR A 271 -6.98 6.09 -20.49
CA TYR A 271 -7.57 4.79 -20.21
C TYR A 271 -6.62 3.88 -19.42
N HIS A 272 -5.33 3.85 -19.80
CA HIS A 272 -4.33 3.07 -19.07
C HIS A 272 -4.01 3.64 -17.70
N TRP A 273 -4.10 4.96 -17.53
CA TRP A 273 -3.96 5.56 -16.20
C TRP A 273 -5.05 5.07 -15.24
N ASP A 274 -6.31 5.06 -15.69
CA ASP A 274 -7.43 4.54 -14.89
C ASP A 274 -7.24 3.05 -14.55
N ILE A 275 -6.85 2.22 -15.51
CA ILE A 275 -6.52 0.80 -15.28
C ILE A 275 -5.39 0.69 -14.24
N ASN A 276 -4.33 1.46 -14.39
CA ASN A 276 -3.16 1.40 -13.52
C ASN A 276 -3.47 1.82 -12.08
N VAL A 277 -4.42 2.74 -11.83
CA VAL A 277 -4.86 3.07 -10.47
C VAL A 277 -5.49 1.85 -9.81
N ARG A 278 -6.36 1.14 -10.51
CA ARG A 278 -6.97 -0.10 -10.00
C ARG A 278 -5.94 -1.20 -9.78
N MET A 279 -5.05 -1.40 -10.77
CA MET A 279 -3.98 -2.40 -10.68
C MET A 279 -2.98 -2.10 -9.58
N SER A 280 -2.65 -0.82 -9.31
CA SER A 280 -1.78 -0.43 -8.19
C SER A 280 -2.33 -0.87 -6.84
N THR A 281 -3.66 -0.81 -6.67
CA THR A 281 -4.32 -1.29 -5.45
C THR A 281 -4.14 -2.80 -5.29
N ILE A 282 -4.31 -3.57 -6.37
CA ILE A 282 -4.15 -5.03 -6.35
C ILE A 282 -2.69 -5.42 -6.14
N ILE A 283 -1.77 -4.76 -6.83
CA ILE A 283 -0.32 -4.96 -6.70
C ILE A 283 0.17 -4.67 -5.28
N GLY A 284 -0.46 -3.72 -4.59
CA GLY A 284 -0.19 -3.45 -3.19
C GLY A 284 -0.33 -4.67 -2.28
N PHE A 285 -1.30 -5.56 -2.52
CA PHE A 285 -1.48 -6.79 -1.74
C PHE A 285 -0.28 -7.73 -1.81
N VAL A 286 0.45 -7.74 -2.91
CA VAL A 286 1.64 -8.58 -3.09
C VAL A 286 2.95 -7.85 -2.78
N GLY A 287 2.86 -6.72 -2.07
CA GLY A 287 4.03 -5.99 -1.61
C GLY A 287 4.50 -4.85 -2.52
N GLY A 288 3.70 -4.43 -3.49
CA GLY A 288 3.99 -3.29 -4.36
C GLY A 288 3.69 -1.92 -3.75
N GLY A 289 3.46 -1.83 -2.43
CA GLY A 289 3.24 -0.56 -1.74
C GLY A 289 1.83 0.04 -1.88
N GLY A 290 1.64 1.28 -1.45
CA GLY A 290 0.39 2.02 -1.55
C GLY A 290 -0.75 1.51 -0.66
N ILE A 291 -1.99 1.86 -1.03
CA ILE A 291 -3.19 1.54 -0.23
C ILE A 291 -3.46 0.03 -0.14
N GLY A 292 -3.13 -0.74 -1.18
CA GLY A 292 -3.30 -2.19 -1.18
C GLY A 292 -2.40 -2.87 -0.16
N TYR A 293 -1.16 -2.41 0.00
CA TYR A 293 -0.24 -2.89 1.02
C TYR A 293 -0.74 -2.55 2.44
N PHE A 294 -1.21 -1.32 2.65
CA PHE A 294 -1.84 -0.92 3.89
C PHE A 294 -3.03 -1.83 4.23
N LEU A 295 -3.92 -2.05 3.28
CA LEU A 295 -5.10 -2.91 3.46
C LEU A 295 -4.70 -4.35 3.81
N SER A 296 -3.74 -4.93 3.07
CA SER A 296 -3.21 -6.28 3.34
C SER A 296 -2.63 -6.40 4.75
N GLN A 297 -1.85 -5.41 5.18
CA GLN A 297 -1.24 -5.37 6.50
C GLN A 297 -2.31 -5.32 7.61
N ARG A 298 -3.35 -4.48 7.45
CA ARG A 298 -4.43 -4.35 8.44
C ARG A 298 -5.29 -5.62 8.54
N ILE A 299 -5.54 -6.30 7.43
CA ILE A 299 -6.23 -7.59 7.43
C ILE A 299 -5.39 -8.65 8.15
N ASN A 300 -4.09 -8.73 7.86
CA ASN A 300 -3.19 -9.71 8.48
C ASN A 300 -3.01 -9.48 9.99
N THR A 301 -3.15 -8.23 10.45
CA THR A 301 -3.13 -7.88 11.88
C THR A 301 -4.51 -7.88 12.55
N LEU A 302 -5.55 -8.37 11.86
CA LEU A 302 -6.94 -8.47 12.34
C LEU A 302 -7.59 -7.11 12.70
N GLN A 303 -7.07 -6.01 12.15
CA GLN A 303 -7.58 -4.65 12.35
C GLN A 303 -8.68 -4.31 11.33
N TYR A 304 -9.79 -5.03 11.37
CA TYR A 304 -10.83 -5.00 10.34
C TYR A 304 -11.52 -3.63 10.18
N HIS A 305 -11.66 -2.84 11.25
CA HIS A 305 -12.22 -1.48 11.15
C HIS A 305 -11.35 -0.56 10.31
N GLN A 306 -10.03 -0.61 10.51
CA GLN A 306 -9.07 0.18 9.73
C GLN A 306 -8.97 -0.30 8.29
N ALA A 307 -9.05 -1.61 8.08
CA ALA A 307 -9.16 -2.20 6.75
C ALA A 307 -10.43 -1.73 6.03
N GLY A 308 -11.55 -1.64 6.74
CA GLY A 308 -12.82 -1.11 6.23
C GLY A 308 -12.73 0.35 5.78
N THR A 309 -12.02 1.18 6.54
CA THR A 309 -11.75 2.59 6.16
C THR A 309 -10.97 2.64 4.85
N ALA A 310 -9.89 1.86 4.72
CA ALA A 310 -9.10 1.80 3.48
C ALA A 310 -9.94 1.33 2.29
N LEU A 311 -10.76 0.30 2.47
CA LEU A 311 -11.63 -0.25 1.42
C LEU A 311 -12.64 0.78 0.93
N LEU A 312 -13.26 1.53 1.84
CA LEU A 312 -14.19 2.60 1.49
C LEU A 312 -13.51 3.69 0.66
N PHE A 313 -12.31 4.12 1.06
CA PHE A 313 -11.54 5.12 0.30
C PHE A 313 -11.12 4.61 -1.08
N ILE A 314 -10.72 3.33 -1.20
CA ILE A 314 -10.43 2.72 -2.50
C ILE A 314 -11.65 2.83 -3.42
N ILE A 315 -12.83 2.43 -2.94
CA ILE A 315 -14.07 2.48 -3.74
C ILE A 315 -14.38 3.90 -4.18
N LEU A 316 -14.35 4.86 -3.26
CA LEU A 316 -14.67 6.26 -3.55
C LEU A 316 -13.69 6.88 -4.55
N VAL A 317 -12.40 6.68 -4.36
CA VAL A 317 -11.39 7.29 -5.24
C VAL A 317 -11.39 6.64 -6.61
N VAL A 318 -11.46 5.31 -6.69
CA VAL A 318 -11.54 4.60 -7.98
C VAL A 318 -12.78 5.04 -8.75
N TRP A 319 -13.95 5.13 -8.10
CA TRP A 319 -15.18 5.62 -8.73
C TRP A 319 -15.04 7.07 -9.24
N ALA A 320 -14.45 7.96 -8.42
CA ALA A 320 -14.26 9.35 -8.81
C ALA A 320 -13.29 9.50 -9.99
N LEU A 321 -12.20 8.72 -10.00
CA LEU A 321 -11.21 8.74 -11.07
C LEU A 321 -11.76 8.14 -12.38
N ASP A 322 -12.54 7.06 -12.31
CA ASP A 322 -13.22 6.47 -13.47
C ASP A 322 -14.17 7.47 -14.12
N PHE A 323 -14.98 8.16 -13.30
CA PHE A 323 -15.88 9.22 -13.76
C PHE A 323 -15.11 10.36 -14.44
N LEU A 324 -14.04 10.86 -13.79
CA LEU A 324 -13.22 11.95 -14.32
C LEU A 324 -12.52 11.54 -15.63
N SER A 325 -11.92 10.36 -15.66
CA SER A 325 -11.26 9.79 -16.84
C SER A 325 -12.23 9.64 -18.02
N SER A 326 -13.46 9.19 -17.75
CA SER A 326 -14.52 9.07 -18.77
C SER A 326 -14.91 10.41 -19.35
N GLU A 327 -15.08 11.43 -18.51
CA GLU A 327 -15.47 12.77 -18.95
C GLU A 327 -14.39 13.45 -19.79
N VAL A 328 -13.13 13.33 -19.38
CA VAL A 328 -11.98 13.86 -20.15
C VAL A 328 -11.88 13.19 -21.52
N ARG A 329 -12.10 11.86 -21.60
CA ARG A 329 -12.05 11.15 -22.89
C ARG A 329 -13.15 11.59 -23.86
N LYS A 330 -14.37 11.88 -23.35
CA LYS A 330 -15.48 12.39 -24.21
C LYS A 330 -15.16 13.73 -24.88
N GLN A 331 -14.28 14.54 -24.27
CA GLN A 331 -13.87 15.84 -24.83
C GLN A 331 -12.76 15.72 -25.86
N LEU A 332 -12.06 14.58 -25.92
CA LEU A 332 -10.94 14.33 -26.82
C LEU A 332 -11.36 13.67 -28.15
N ILE A 333 -12.49 12.99 -28.14
CA ILE A 333 -13.10 12.28 -29.28
C ILE A 333 -14.33 13.07 -29.75
#